data_ebd3ccf41721cd4137f1b86b924c7048
#
_entry.id   ebd3ccf41721cd4137f1b86b924c7048
#
_cell.length_a   1.000
_cell.length_b   1.000
_cell.length_c   1.000
_cell.angle_alpha   90.00
_cell.angle_beta   90.00
_cell.angle_gamma   90.00
#
_symmetry.space_group_name_H-M   'P 1'
#
loop_
_entity.id
_entity.type
_entity.pdbx_description
1 polymer ?
#
loop_
_entity_poly.entity_id
_entity_poly.type
_entity_poly.pdbx_seq_one_letter_code
_entity_poly.pdbx_strand_id
1 'polypeptide(L)'
;ADLAAGTIDLFAERATLRRTEAALPLRSPHPLDEVDDETFVRLTRRALSHYGDLAKLVASPLTALPVIADRLAARGAPDQPLERANELRALLGEQIARLKPRDDGDFGTTEQWRYYNALYFPYVAGVRAYAQNATAAGLDPVARQAWQWMVTEVPQRSLHNWQNAAARLIAAELRNPAVIGTRPAVI
;
A
#
# COMPACT_ATOMS: atom_id res chain seq x y z
N ALA A 1 -15.99 7.29 -62.45
CA ALA A 1 -17.09 7.23 -61.46
C ALA A 1 -16.73 6.46 -60.21
N ASP A 2 -15.60 6.78 -59.54
CA ASP A 2 -15.17 6.06 -58.30
C ASP A 2 -14.51 6.97 -57.26
N LEU A 3 -14.87 8.25 -57.18
CA LEU A 3 -14.34 9.16 -56.20
C LEU A 3 -15.29 9.50 -55.01
N ALA A 4 -16.51 8.96 -55.04
CA ALA A 4 -17.53 9.27 -54.03
C ALA A 4 -17.60 8.21 -52.86
N ALA A 5 -17.08 7.03 -53.05
CA ALA A 5 -17.18 5.94 -52.05
C ALA A 5 -16.12 6.07 -50.92
N GLY A 6 -14.93 6.65 -51.24
CA GLY A 6 -13.84 6.77 -50.24
C GLY A 6 -14.04 7.85 -49.18
N THR A 7 -14.94 8.83 -49.42
CA THR A 7 -15.12 9.97 -48.52
C THR A 7 -16.12 9.68 -47.39
N ILE A 8 -17.03 8.73 -47.60
CA ILE A 8 -18.07 8.38 -46.63
C ILE A 8 -17.48 7.51 -45.51
N ASP A 9 -16.51 6.66 -45.82
CA ASP A 9 -15.88 5.76 -44.86
C ASP A 9 -15.02 6.51 -43.81
N LEU A 10 -14.30 7.56 -44.25
CA LEU A 10 -13.48 8.41 -43.37
C LEU A 10 -14.32 9.21 -42.34
N PHE A 11 -15.56 9.60 -42.72
CA PHE A 11 -16.44 10.28 -41.77
C PHE A 11 -17.10 9.32 -40.79
N ALA A 12 -17.41 8.09 -41.21
CA ALA A 12 -17.93 7.04 -40.36
C ALA A 12 -16.87 6.60 -39.32
N GLU A 13 -15.62 6.40 -39.73
CA GLU A 13 -14.51 6.06 -38.82
C GLU A 13 -14.22 7.18 -37.81
N ARG A 14 -14.20 8.45 -38.24
CA ARG A 14 -14.04 9.58 -37.34
C ARG A 14 -15.21 9.76 -36.36
N ALA A 15 -16.42 9.48 -36.79
CA ALA A 15 -17.61 9.51 -35.93
C ALA A 15 -17.59 8.37 -34.91
N THR A 16 -17.07 7.19 -35.27
CA THR A 16 -16.92 6.04 -34.38
C THR A 16 -15.80 6.28 -33.36
N LEU A 17 -14.65 6.83 -33.79
CA LEU A 17 -13.56 7.22 -32.89
C LEU A 17 -13.99 8.29 -31.87
N ARG A 18 -14.72 9.32 -32.30
CA ARG A 18 -15.26 10.35 -31.39
C ARG A 18 -16.31 9.80 -30.43
N ARG A 19 -17.12 8.79 -30.83
CA ARG A 19 -18.05 8.10 -29.92
C ARG A 19 -17.33 7.22 -28.93
N THR A 20 -16.23 6.60 -29.31
CA THR A 20 -15.40 5.77 -28.42
C THR A 20 -14.63 6.64 -27.41
N GLU A 21 -14.14 7.82 -27.82
CA GLU A 21 -13.52 8.79 -26.92
C GLU A 21 -14.54 9.44 -25.96
N ALA A 22 -15.78 9.68 -26.41
CA ALA A 22 -16.86 10.20 -25.57
C ALA A 22 -17.46 9.15 -24.62
N ALA A 23 -17.16 7.86 -24.82
CA ALA A 23 -17.64 6.73 -24.00
C ALA A 23 -16.62 6.24 -22.97
N LEU A 24 -15.44 6.88 -22.84
CA LEU A 24 -14.63 6.70 -21.65
C LEU A 24 -15.44 7.29 -20.48
N PRO A 25 -15.88 6.50 -19.50
CA PRO A 25 -16.55 7.05 -18.34
C PRO A 25 -15.54 8.03 -17.72
N LEU A 26 -15.88 9.32 -17.71
CA LEU A 26 -15.22 10.30 -16.85
C LEU A 26 -15.32 9.72 -15.45
N ARG A 27 -14.25 9.08 -14.99
CA ARG A 27 -14.18 8.53 -13.64
C ARG A 27 -14.42 9.69 -12.71
N SER A 28 -15.55 9.67 -12.01
CA SER A 28 -15.83 10.70 -11.02
C SER A 28 -14.62 10.83 -10.12
N PRO A 29 -14.13 12.04 -9.84
CA PRO A 29 -12.95 12.21 -9.00
C PRO A 29 -13.19 11.49 -7.68
N HIS A 30 -12.27 10.61 -7.31
CA HIS A 30 -12.35 9.88 -6.06
C HIS A 30 -11.97 10.84 -4.92
N PRO A 31 -12.65 10.82 -3.75
CA PRO A 31 -12.34 11.73 -2.65
C PRO A 31 -10.85 11.77 -2.25
N LEU A 32 -10.12 10.67 -2.45
CA LEU A 32 -8.67 10.62 -2.18
C LEU A 32 -7.82 11.23 -3.30
N ASP A 33 -8.36 11.47 -4.51
CA ASP A 33 -7.65 12.13 -5.60
C ASP A 33 -7.44 13.63 -5.31
N GLU A 34 -8.34 14.23 -4.52
CA GLU A 34 -8.28 15.65 -4.12
C GLU A 34 -7.38 15.88 -2.89
N VAL A 35 -6.95 14.82 -2.21
CA VAL A 35 -6.08 14.90 -1.05
C VAL A 35 -4.65 15.17 -1.51
N ASP A 36 -3.99 16.20 -0.95
CA ASP A 36 -2.58 16.49 -1.23
C ASP A 36 -1.64 15.37 -0.78
N ASP A 37 -0.43 15.33 -1.34
CA ASP A 37 0.52 14.26 -1.08
C ASP A 37 0.94 14.15 0.38
N GLU A 38 1.10 15.27 1.05
CA GLU A 38 1.49 15.28 2.47
C GLU A 38 0.40 14.69 3.34
N THR A 39 -0.86 15.06 3.10
CA THR A 39 -2.02 14.50 3.80
C THR A 39 -2.15 13.00 3.50
N PHE A 40 -1.96 12.58 2.25
CA PHE A 40 -2.01 11.17 1.88
C PHE A 40 -0.89 10.36 2.58
N VAL A 41 0.32 10.89 2.69
CA VAL A 41 1.41 10.28 3.48
C VAL A 41 1.02 10.16 4.95
N ARG A 42 0.39 11.18 5.55
CA ARG A 42 -0.10 11.11 6.94
C ARG A 42 -1.17 10.03 7.13
N LEU A 43 -2.11 9.91 6.19
CA LEU A 43 -3.12 8.84 6.20
C LEU A 43 -2.47 7.46 6.12
N THR A 44 -1.50 7.30 5.22
CA THR A 44 -0.74 6.06 5.07
C THR A 44 0.03 5.73 6.34
N ARG A 45 0.73 6.69 6.92
CA ARG A 45 1.48 6.53 8.17
C ARG A 45 0.57 6.09 9.32
N ARG A 46 -0.61 6.70 9.40
CA ARG A 46 -1.62 6.35 10.40
C ARG A 46 -2.17 4.95 10.21
N ALA A 47 -2.51 4.57 8.97
CA ALA A 47 -2.98 3.22 8.67
C ALA A 47 -1.93 2.15 9.00
N LEU A 48 -0.66 2.39 8.69
CA LEU A 48 0.46 1.51 9.06
C LEU A 48 0.56 1.35 10.58
N SER A 49 0.42 2.42 11.36
CA SER A 49 0.45 2.35 12.82
C SER A 49 -0.75 1.60 13.42
N HIS A 50 -1.83 1.47 12.67
CA HIS A 50 -3.04 0.73 13.04
C HIS A 50 -3.09 -0.68 12.46
N TYR A 51 -2.01 -1.18 11.89
CA TYR A 51 -1.96 -2.48 11.22
C TYR A 51 -2.53 -3.63 12.07
N GLY A 52 -2.22 -3.66 13.36
CA GLY A 52 -2.70 -4.65 14.31
C GLY A 52 -4.11 -4.38 14.88
N ASP A 53 -4.75 -3.26 14.54
CA ASP A 53 -6.04 -2.83 15.08
C ASP A 53 -7.07 -2.68 13.95
N LEU A 54 -7.79 -3.77 13.69
CA LEU A 54 -8.76 -3.81 12.58
C LEU A 54 -9.89 -2.79 12.75
N ALA A 55 -10.32 -2.51 13.98
CA ALA A 55 -11.38 -1.53 14.24
C ALA A 55 -10.94 -0.11 13.82
N LYS A 56 -9.68 0.24 14.07
CA LYS A 56 -9.12 1.51 13.60
C LYS A 56 -8.91 1.53 12.08
N LEU A 57 -8.57 0.40 11.47
CA LEU A 57 -8.46 0.32 10.01
C LEU A 57 -9.81 0.48 9.31
N VAL A 58 -10.92 0.01 9.89
CA VAL A 58 -12.27 0.25 9.36
C VAL A 58 -12.56 1.74 9.21
N ALA A 59 -12.08 2.56 10.13
CA ALA A 59 -12.25 4.02 10.10
C ALA A 59 -11.21 4.74 9.21
N SER A 60 -10.27 4.03 8.61
CA SER A 60 -9.25 4.65 7.74
C SER A 60 -9.86 5.11 6.42
N PRO A 61 -9.60 6.37 5.99
CA PRO A 61 -10.01 6.82 4.65
C PRO A 61 -9.42 5.99 3.50
N LEU A 62 -8.29 5.31 3.73
CA LEU A 62 -7.63 4.46 2.72
C LEU A 62 -8.46 3.22 2.36
N THR A 63 -9.46 2.83 3.16
CA THR A 63 -10.40 1.77 2.79
C THR A 63 -11.21 2.10 1.54
N ALA A 64 -11.30 3.38 1.20
CA ALA A 64 -11.98 3.87 0.00
C ALA A 64 -11.10 3.80 -1.27
N LEU A 65 -9.82 3.43 -1.19
CA LEU A 65 -8.96 3.31 -2.38
C LEU A 65 -9.60 2.39 -3.44
N PRO A 66 -9.60 2.79 -4.73
CA PRO A 66 -10.17 1.98 -5.81
C PRO A 66 -9.59 0.57 -5.87
N VAL A 67 -8.29 0.41 -5.62
CA VAL A 67 -7.63 -0.91 -5.58
C VAL A 67 -8.25 -1.85 -4.55
N ILE A 68 -8.80 -1.35 -3.45
CA ILE A 68 -9.49 -2.16 -2.45
C ILE A 68 -10.77 -2.76 -3.03
N ALA A 69 -11.59 -1.95 -3.72
CA ALA A 69 -12.80 -2.43 -4.38
C ALA A 69 -12.48 -3.46 -5.48
N ASP A 70 -11.45 -3.20 -6.30
CA ASP A 70 -11.01 -4.11 -7.36
C ASP A 70 -10.56 -5.46 -6.79
N ARG A 71 -9.82 -5.46 -5.68
CA ARG A 71 -9.36 -6.67 -5.00
C ARG A 71 -10.50 -7.47 -4.38
N LEU A 72 -11.48 -6.80 -3.77
CA LEU A 72 -12.69 -7.47 -3.25
C LEU A 72 -13.48 -8.12 -4.38
N ALA A 73 -13.69 -7.41 -5.49
CA ALA A 73 -14.39 -7.95 -6.66
C ALA A 73 -13.64 -9.16 -7.25
N ALA A 74 -12.32 -9.10 -7.36
CA ALA A 74 -11.49 -10.18 -7.92
C ALA A 74 -11.59 -11.48 -7.12
N ARG A 75 -11.82 -11.43 -5.81
CA ARG A 75 -12.01 -12.63 -4.96
C ARG A 75 -13.46 -12.93 -4.62
N GLY A 76 -14.43 -12.20 -5.22
CA GLY A 76 -15.85 -12.40 -4.98
C GLY A 76 -16.29 -12.11 -3.54
N ALA A 77 -15.56 -11.25 -2.82
CA ALA A 77 -15.91 -10.87 -1.45
C ALA A 77 -16.95 -9.75 -1.43
N PRO A 78 -17.83 -9.71 -0.41
CA PRO A 78 -18.80 -8.63 -0.27
C PRO A 78 -18.10 -7.29 -0.01
N ASP A 79 -18.60 -6.22 -0.62
CA ASP A 79 -18.09 -4.87 -0.40
C ASP A 79 -18.68 -4.29 0.90
N GLN A 80 -18.07 -4.63 2.01
CA GLN A 80 -18.46 -4.23 3.36
C GLN A 80 -17.27 -3.60 4.11
N PRO A 81 -17.51 -2.71 5.10
CA PRO A 81 -16.44 -2.01 5.80
C PRO A 81 -15.37 -2.91 6.40
N LEU A 82 -15.75 -4.03 6.98
CA LEU A 82 -14.81 -4.99 7.58
C LEU A 82 -13.94 -5.68 6.51
N GLU A 83 -14.54 -6.07 5.38
CA GLU A 83 -13.82 -6.67 4.26
C GLU A 83 -12.85 -5.67 3.61
N ARG A 84 -13.27 -4.40 3.48
CA ARG A 84 -12.38 -3.33 3.02
C ARG A 84 -11.19 -3.12 3.97
N ALA A 85 -11.40 -3.15 5.27
CA ALA A 85 -10.33 -3.04 6.26
C ALA A 85 -9.37 -4.23 6.24
N ASN A 86 -9.88 -5.44 6.09
CA ASN A 86 -9.06 -6.65 5.91
C ASN A 86 -8.21 -6.57 4.65
N GLU A 87 -8.80 -6.10 3.54
CA GLU A 87 -8.09 -5.93 2.28
C GLU A 87 -7.03 -4.83 2.36
N LEU A 88 -7.33 -3.70 3.03
CA LEU A 88 -6.35 -2.66 3.30
C LEU A 88 -5.18 -3.20 4.12
N ARG A 89 -5.46 -3.97 5.17
CA ARG A 89 -4.41 -4.60 5.98
C ARG A 89 -3.54 -5.53 5.15
N ALA A 90 -4.14 -6.36 4.30
CA ALA A 90 -3.40 -7.24 3.40
C ALA A 90 -2.52 -6.44 2.43
N LEU A 91 -3.05 -5.39 1.82
CA LEU A 91 -2.32 -4.50 0.92
C LEU A 91 -1.13 -3.83 1.62
N LEU A 92 -1.34 -3.29 2.83
CA LEU A 92 -0.26 -2.69 3.61
C LEU A 92 0.83 -3.72 3.97
N GLY A 93 0.44 -4.94 4.33
CA GLY A 93 1.37 -6.04 4.60
C GLY A 93 2.23 -6.40 3.38
N GLU A 94 1.62 -6.44 2.20
CA GLU A 94 2.33 -6.65 0.92
C GLU A 94 3.32 -5.52 0.63
N GLN A 95 2.94 -4.26 0.88
CA GLN A 95 3.82 -3.12 0.70
C GLN A 95 5.01 -3.15 1.68
N ILE A 96 4.78 -3.52 2.94
CA ILE A 96 5.86 -3.71 3.91
C ILE A 96 6.79 -4.83 3.46
N ALA A 97 6.26 -5.97 3.03
CA ALA A 97 7.05 -7.11 2.57
C ALA A 97 7.96 -6.76 1.37
N ARG A 98 7.54 -5.85 0.50
CA ARG A 98 8.36 -5.37 -0.63
C ARG A 98 9.59 -4.57 -0.21
N LEU A 99 9.59 -4.01 1.00
CA LEU A 99 10.74 -3.28 1.56
C LEU A 99 11.81 -4.23 2.08
N LYS A 100 11.51 -5.52 2.24
CA LYS A 100 12.49 -6.52 2.70
C LYS A 100 13.55 -6.73 1.63
N PRO A 101 14.85 -6.66 1.98
CA PRO A 101 15.94 -7.04 1.07
C PRO A 101 15.76 -8.48 0.59
N ARG A 102 16.03 -8.72 -0.69
CA ARG A 102 15.92 -10.05 -1.27
C ARG A 102 17.11 -10.91 -0.80
N ASP A 103 16.85 -12.19 -0.58
CA ASP A 103 17.83 -13.25 -0.32
C ASP A 103 18.65 -13.12 0.99
N ASP A 104 18.28 -12.21 1.90
CA ASP A 104 19.04 -11.92 3.12
C ASP A 104 18.43 -12.53 4.41
N GLY A 105 17.58 -13.55 4.31
CA GLY A 105 16.97 -14.20 5.48
C GLY A 105 15.78 -13.42 6.06
N ASP A 106 15.53 -13.58 7.36
CA ASP A 106 14.34 -13.01 8.03
C ASP A 106 14.62 -11.72 8.80
N PHE A 107 15.88 -11.40 9.07
CA PHE A 107 16.30 -10.19 9.76
C PHE A 107 17.75 -9.84 9.42
N GLY A 108 18.03 -8.57 9.30
CA GLY A 108 19.37 -8.01 9.13
C GLY A 108 19.45 -6.59 9.70
N THR A 109 20.67 -6.10 9.91
CA THR A 109 20.93 -4.79 10.54
C THR A 109 21.60 -3.79 9.59
N THR A 110 21.82 -4.17 8.32
CA THR A 110 22.37 -3.26 7.32
C THR A 110 21.37 -2.16 6.97
N GLU A 111 21.87 -1.08 6.37
CA GLU A 111 21.05 0.06 5.99
C GLU A 111 19.84 -0.31 5.11
N GLN A 112 19.97 -1.35 4.27
CA GLN A 112 18.91 -1.82 3.40
C GLN A 112 17.69 -2.35 4.16
N TRP A 113 17.88 -2.82 5.41
CA TRP A 113 16.83 -3.37 6.25
C TRP A 113 16.04 -2.32 7.03
N ARG A 114 16.52 -1.10 7.11
CA ARG A 114 15.99 -0.08 8.02
C ARG A 114 14.48 0.18 7.87
N TYR A 115 13.99 0.27 6.66
CA TYR A 115 12.58 0.57 6.39
C TYR A 115 11.68 -0.62 6.67
N TYR A 116 12.08 -1.80 6.22
CA TYR A 116 11.35 -3.03 6.56
C TYR A 116 11.30 -3.24 8.06
N ASN A 117 12.43 -3.20 8.75
CA ASN A 117 12.51 -3.38 10.19
C ASN A 117 11.67 -2.36 10.95
N ALA A 118 11.68 -1.09 10.51
CA ALA A 118 10.97 -0.01 11.17
C ALA A 118 9.44 -0.16 11.10
N LEU A 119 8.91 -0.84 10.09
CA LEU A 119 7.48 -1.07 9.95
C LEU A 119 7.06 -2.48 10.40
N TYR A 120 7.80 -3.51 9.95
CA TYR A 120 7.41 -4.90 10.20
C TYR A 120 7.40 -5.25 11.68
N PHE A 121 8.51 -5.01 12.38
CA PHE A 121 8.63 -5.44 13.77
C PHE A 121 7.69 -4.69 14.71
N PRO A 122 7.56 -3.35 14.67
CA PRO A 122 6.62 -2.66 15.54
C PRO A 122 5.14 -2.91 15.19
N TYR A 123 4.79 -2.96 13.90
CA TYR A 123 3.38 -2.94 13.49
C TYR A 123 2.82 -4.31 13.12
N VAL A 124 3.60 -5.16 12.47
CA VAL A 124 3.17 -6.50 12.06
C VAL A 124 3.48 -7.52 13.15
N ALA A 125 4.72 -7.56 13.62
CA ALA A 125 5.16 -8.48 14.68
C ALA A 125 4.82 -8.00 16.10
N GLY A 126 4.41 -6.73 16.29
CA GLY A 126 4.00 -6.20 17.59
C GLY A 126 5.14 -5.95 18.57
N VAL A 127 6.37 -5.81 18.10
CA VAL A 127 7.56 -5.57 18.92
C VAL A 127 7.53 -4.15 19.51
N ARG A 128 7.54 -4.04 20.84
CA ARG A 128 7.51 -2.77 21.58
C ARG A 128 8.86 -2.49 22.25
N ALA A 129 9.83 -2.04 21.46
CA ALA A 129 11.21 -1.83 21.96
C ALA A 129 11.34 -0.65 22.93
N TYR A 130 10.53 0.42 22.76
CA TYR A 130 10.65 1.67 23.52
C TYR A 130 9.52 1.89 24.52
N ALA A 131 8.67 0.90 24.74
CA ALA A 131 7.63 1.01 25.73
C ALA A 131 8.22 0.98 27.14
N GLN A 132 7.59 1.68 28.06
CA GLN A 132 7.91 1.53 29.49
C GLN A 132 7.68 0.07 29.90
N ASN A 133 8.65 -0.56 30.53
CA ASN A 133 8.66 -1.99 30.86
C ASN A 133 8.70 -2.92 29.62
N ALA A 134 9.31 -2.47 28.52
CA ALA A 134 9.52 -3.32 27.35
C ALA A 134 10.35 -4.55 27.72
N THR A 135 9.93 -5.72 27.24
CA THR A 135 10.61 -6.99 27.46
C THR A 135 10.60 -7.82 26.18
N ALA A 136 11.63 -8.64 26.00
CA ALA A 136 11.72 -9.62 24.93
C ALA A 136 10.97 -10.92 25.25
N ALA A 137 10.33 -11.02 26.41
CA ALA A 137 9.58 -12.22 26.81
C ALA A 137 8.41 -12.48 25.84
N GLY A 138 8.26 -13.74 25.41
CA GLY A 138 7.20 -14.15 24.50
C GLY A 138 7.45 -13.84 23.02
N LEU A 139 8.54 -13.16 22.67
CA LEU A 139 8.90 -12.94 21.26
C LEU A 139 9.54 -14.21 20.67
N ASP A 140 9.22 -14.49 19.39
CA ASP A 140 9.93 -15.49 18.62
C ASP A 140 11.42 -15.11 18.45
N PRO A 141 12.31 -16.04 18.01
CA PRO A 141 13.73 -15.77 17.91
C PRO A 141 14.09 -14.57 17.03
N VAL A 142 13.42 -14.39 15.89
CA VAL A 142 13.66 -13.29 14.94
C VAL A 142 13.21 -11.96 15.54
N ALA A 143 12.01 -11.91 16.09
CA ALA A 143 11.48 -10.72 16.75
C ALA A 143 12.32 -10.31 17.97
N ARG A 144 12.90 -11.29 18.69
CA ARG A 144 13.83 -11.04 19.80
C ARG A 144 15.14 -10.41 19.34
N GLN A 145 15.70 -10.88 18.23
CA GLN A 145 16.89 -10.28 17.63
C GLN A 145 16.62 -8.82 17.22
N ALA A 146 15.48 -8.57 16.58
CA ALA A 146 15.07 -7.24 16.18
C ALA A 146 14.85 -6.32 17.40
N TRP A 147 14.20 -6.82 18.44
CA TRP A 147 14.01 -6.08 19.70
C TRP A 147 15.36 -5.70 20.33
N GLN A 148 16.28 -6.68 20.43
CA GLN A 148 17.63 -6.45 20.99
C GLN A 148 18.36 -5.37 20.20
N TRP A 149 18.37 -5.47 18.88
CA TRP A 149 19.00 -4.47 18.01
C TRP A 149 18.39 -3.07 18.17
N MET A 150 17.05 -2.98 18.20
CA MET A 150 16.36 -1.70 18.41
C MET A 150 16.77 -1.04 19.74
N VAL A 151 16.79 -1.82 20.83
CA VAL A 151 17.10 -1.27 22.18
C VAL A 151 18.55 -0.85 22.30
N THR A 152 19.48 -1.55 21.63
CA THR A 152 20.92 -1.31 21.79
C THR A 152 21.50 -0.34 20.77
N GLU A 153 20.98 -0.32 19.55
CA GLU A 153 21.65 0.34 18.42
C GLU A 153 20.79 1.41 17.74
N VAL A 154 19.48 1.39 17.91
CA VAL A 154 18.59 2.30 17.19
C VAL A 154 17.99 3.34 18.12
N PRO A 155 18.37 4.62 18.02
CA PRO A 155 17.66 5.67 18.73
C PRO A 155 16.18 5.74 18.31
N GLN A 156 15.28 5.96 19.25
CA GLN A 156 13.84 6.03 18.97
C GLN A 156 13.51 7.07 17.88
N ARG A 157 14.23 8.19 17.86
CA ARG A 157 14.08 9.22 16.81
C ARG A 157 14.44 8.69 15.42
N SER A 158 15.49 7.87 15.32
CA SER A 158 15.91 7.25 14.05
C SER A 158 14.84 6.28 13.54
N LEU A 159 14.29 5.44 14.43
CA LEU A 159 13.17 4.57 14.07
C LEU A 159 11.99 5.38 13.52
N HIS A 160 11.62 6.46 14.20
CA HIS A 160 10.52 7.31 13.78
C HIS A 160 10.76 7.95 12.39
N ASN A 161 11.97 8.41 12.13
CA ASN A 161 12.36 8.96 10.83
C ASN A 161 12.28 7.89 9.72
N TRP A 162 12.73 6.68 9.98
CA TRP A 162 12.63 5.56 9.04
C TRP A 162 11.18 5.17 8.76
N GLN A 163 10.33 5.17 9.78
CA GLN A 163 8.90 4.93 9.62
C GLN A 163 8.24 5.99 8.73
N ASN A 164 8.60 7.25 8.89
CA ASN A 164 8.08 8.34 8.07
C ASN A 164 8.58 8.23 6.61
N ALA A 165 9.85 7.91 6.41
CA ALA A 165 10.40 7.72 5.08
C ALA A 165 9.77 6.52 4.36
N ALA A 166 9.62 5.39 5.05
CA ALA A 166 8.96 4.20 4.52
C ALA A 166 7.48 4.45 4.18
N ALA A 167 6.77 5.21 5.02
CA ALA A 167 5.38 5.59 4.74
C ALA A 167 5.24 6.44 3.47
N ARG A 168 6.22 7.31 3.18
CA ARG A 168 6.25 8.07 1.92
C ARG A 168 6.41 7.17 0.70
N LEU A 169 7.29 6.18 0.78
CA LEU A 169 7.47 5.19 -0.29
C LEU A 169 6.17 4.41 -0.55
N ILE A 170 5.55 3.90 0.51
CA ILE A 170 4.29 3.16 0.41
C ILE A 170 3.17 4.05 -0.11
N ALA A 171 3.07 5.29 0.35
CA ALA A 171 2.06 6.24 -0.13
C ALA A 171 2.19 6.50 -1.64
N ALA A 172 3.40 6.64 -2.14
CA ALA A 172 3.66 6.82 -3.58
C ALA A 172 3.19 5.60 -4.39
N GLU A 173 3.46 4.38 -3.90
CA GLU A 173 2.99 3.13 -4.52
C GLU A 173 1.46 3.02 -4.51
N LEU A 174 0.81 3.36 -3.39
CA LEU A 174 -0.65 3.31 -3.27
C LEU A 174 -1.36 4.32 -4.18
N ARG A 175 -0.72 5.44 -4.52
CA ARG A 175 -1.23 6.42 -5.48
C ARG A 175 -1.01 6.04 -6.93
N ASN A 176 -0.09 5.13 -7.22
CA ASN A 176 0.22 4.69 -8.58
C ASN A 176 -0.30 3.27 -8.84
N PRO A 177 -1.57 3.10 -9.19
CA PRO A 177 -2.19 1.77 -9.34
C PRO A 177 -1.56 0.91 -10.45
N ALA A 178 -0.81 1.51 -11.39
CA ALA A 178 -0.13 0.77 -12.46
C ALA A 178 0.95 -0.19 -11.93
N VAL A 179 1.51 0.08 -10.75
CA VAL A 179 2.55 -0.77 -10.13
C VAL A 179 1.92 -1.90 -9.28
N ILE A 180 0.73 -1.67 -8.73
CA ILE A 180 0.05 -2.63 -7.84
C ILE A 180 -0.54 -3.82 -8.63
N GLY A 181 -0.86 -3.62 -9.92
CA GLY A 181 -1.46 -4.64 -10.79
C GLY A 181 -0.49 -5.68 -11.37
N THR A 182 0.81 -5.46 -11.28
CA THR A 182 1.80 -6.39 -11.82
C THR A 182 2.22 -7.40 -10.74
N ARG A 183 1.36 -8.36 -10.48
CA ARG A 183 1.72 -9.57 -9.76
C ARG A 183 2.68 -10.36 -10.69
N PRO A 184 3.94 -10.62 -10.33
CA PRO A 184 4.72 -11.58 -11.09
C PRO A 184 4.02 -12.93 -10.98
N ALA A 185 3.67 -13.51 -12.14
CA ALA A 185 3.21 -14.88 -12.19
C ALA A 185 4.28 -15.74 -11.53
N VAL A 186 3.92 -16.41 -10.44
CA VAL A 186 4.74 -17.46 -9.85
C VAL A 186 4.70 -18.62 -10.84
N ILE A 187 5.82 -18.88 -11.49
CA ILE A 187 6.08 -20.14 -12.24
C ILE A 187 6.56 -21.15 -11.23
#